data_3b29e67424a471b4bf02a4f7be0a1f1f
#
_entry.id   3b29e67424a471b4bf02a4f7be0a1f1f
#
_cell.length_a   1.000
_cell.length_b   1.000
_cell.length_c   1.000
_cell.angle_alpha   90.00
_cell.angle_beta   90.00
_cell.angle_gamma   90.00
#
_symmetry.space_group_name_H-M   'P 1'
#
loop_
_entity.id
_entity.type
_entity.pdbx_description
1 polymer ?
#
loop_
_entity_poly.entity_id
_entity_poly.type
_entity_poly.pdbx_seq_one_letter_code
_entity_poly.pdbx_strand_id
1 'polypeptide(L)'
;MSERGNASNSLATSITRRAGLAALLAATLAVIGLTAPSPSLAEDKKAIKVGIISGEDEDVWRVVTAEAAKKGLTIETVVFNDYTQPNEALERGEIDANAFQHKPYLDNQIKTQGYHIVPVGYTGVWPIGLYSKKHAKVADLPEGAVIGLPNDPSNEGRALHVLEHEGLIKLKDGTGILATTADIADNPKKLAIKELDAGIVGRSVDDLDAAVVNTDWALKSGLGPEQRIAQEPVTDNPYRNFIAVKAGSENEPWVKTLVASYQNETVKAEFDKVYKGTGISAY
;
A
#
# COMPACT_ATOMS: atom_id res chain seq x y z
N MET A 1 38.44 -35.40 -69.05
CA MET A 1 38.27 -36.85 -68.93
C MET A 1 36.87 -37.04 -68.48
N SER A 2 36.00 -37.26 -69.42
CA SER A 2 35.49 -38.55 -69.91
C SER A 2 34.56 -39.16 -68.91
N GLU A 3 33.39 -39.46 -69.15
CA GLU A 3 32.47 -39.70 -70.28
C GLU A 3 31.18 -40.19 -69.61
N ARG A 4 30.00 -39.68 -70.05
CA ARG A 4 29.07 -40.37 -70.94
C ARG A 4 28.49 -41.64 -70.27
N GLY A 5 27.26 -41.96 -70.37
CA GLY A 5 26.11 -41.64 -71.21
C GLY A 5 24.96 -42.43 -70.74
N ASN A 6 23.89 -41.89 -71.08
CA ASN A 6 22.92 -42.40 -72.13
C ASN A 6 21.91 -43.39 -71.61
N ALA A 7 20.68 -42.93 -71.51
CA ALA A 7 19.59 -43.10 -72.50
C ALA A 7 19.05 -44.53 -72.53
N SER A 8 17.81 -44.85 -72.54
CA SER A 8 16.65 -44.42 -73.31
C SER A 8 15.45 -45.26 -72.95
N ASN A 9 14.28 -44.66 -73.02
CA ASN A 9 13.11 -45.11 -73.79
C ASN A 9 12.47 -46.49 -73.55
N SER A 10 11.24 -46.43 -73.29
CA SER A 10 10.11 -46.93 -74.11
C SER A 10 8.83 -46.94 -73.27
N LEU A 11 7.90 -46.10 -73.53
CA LEU A 11 6.73 -46.11 -74.38
C LEU A 11 5.97 -47.42 -74.37
N ALA A 12 4.73 -47.33 -74.04
CA ALA A 12 3.52 -47.71 -74.67
C ALA A 12 2.50 -48.47 -73.80
N THR A 13 1.41 -47.78 -73.63
CA THR A 13 0.07 -48.14 -74.11
C THR A 13 -0.52 -49.42 -73.53
N SER A 14 -1.70 -49.52 -73.03
CA SER A 14 -3.00 -49.01 -73.43
C SER A 14 -4.12 -49.55 -72.49
N ILE A 15 -5.10 -48.69 -72.25
CA ILE A 15 -6.53 -48.96 -72.50
C ILE A 15 -7.29 -49.95 -71.60
N THR A 16 -8.22 -49.34 -70.91
CA THR A 16 -9.60 -49.75 -70.58
C THR A 16 -9.88 -51.03 -69.82
N ARG A 17 -10.52 -50.81 -68.64
CA ARG A 17 -11.90 -51.33 -68.46
C ARG A 17 -12.62 -50.59 -67.33
N ARG A 18 -13.79 -50.10 -67.77
CA ARG A 18 -14.84 -49.55 -66.88
C ARG A 18 -15.44 -50.69 -66.06
N ALA A 19 -15.77 -50.44 -64.86
CA ALA A 19 -17.00 -50.72 -64.14
C ALA A 19 -16.70 -50.58 -62.67
N GLY A 20 -17.19 -49.60 -62.01
CA GLY A 20 -18.40 -49.59 -61.23
C GLY A 20 -18.21 -50.27 -59.89
N LEU A 21 -17.95 -49.45 -58.88
CA LEU A 21 -18.67 -49.64 -57.60
C LEU A 21 -18.75 -48.22 -56.90
N ALA A 22 -19.97 -47.79 -56.87
CA ALA A 22 -20.40 -46.67 -56.09
C ALA A 22 -20.38 -46.99 -54.59
N ALA A 23 -20.27 -45.94 -53.77
CA ALA A 23 -20.68 -45.82 -52.38
C ALA A 23 -19.72 -46.38 -51.31
N LEU A 24 -19.15 -45.46 -50.61
CA LEU A 24 -19.30 -45.17 -49.15
C LEU A 24 -18.16 -44.31 -48.73
N LEU A 25 -18.23 -43.05 -49.13
CA LEU A 25 -17.54 -41.99 -48.36
C LEU A 25 -18.46 -41.67 -47.17
N ALA A 26 -18.26 -42.39 -46.07
CA ALA A 26 -18.75 -41.99 -44.78
C ALA A 26 -18.02 -40.69 -44.38
N ALA A 27 -18.74 -39.57 -44.44
CA ALA A 27 -18.32 -38.30 -43.88
C ALA A 27 -18.18 -38.46 -42.38
N THR A 28 -16.99 -38.73 -41.90
CA THR A 28 -16.61 -38.46 -40.51
C THR A 28 -16.49 -36.95 -40.36
N LEU A 29 -17.61 -36.28 -40.09
CA LEU A 29 -17.62 -34.96 -39.51
C LEU A 29 -16.96 -35.08 -38.11
N ALA A 30 -15.67 -34.81 -38.08
CA ALA A 30 -14.99 -34.49 -36.83
C ALA A 30 -15.63 -33.22 -36.27
N VAL A 31 -16.57 -33.40 -35.35
CA VAL A 31 -17.02 -32.33 -34.47
C VAL A 31 -15.80 -31.94 -33.61
N ILE A 32 -15.00 -31.03 -34.12
CA ILE A 32 -14.06 -30.29 -33.30
C ILE A 32 -14.96 -29.40 -32.42
N GLY A 33 -15.33 -29.94 -31.28
CA GLY A 33 -15.94 -29.17 -30.23
C GLY A 33 -14.97 -28.03 -29.87
N LEU A 34 -15.28 -26.82 -30.34
CA LEU A 34 -14.72 -25.61 -29.73
C LEU A 34 -15.20 -25.62 -28.27
N THR A 35 -14.43 -26.25 -27.41
CA THR A 35 -14.50 -25.95 -25.99
C THR A 35 -13.90 -24.54 -25.85
N ALA A 36 -14.76 -23.53 -25.98
CA ALA A 36 -14.42 -22.22 -25.49
C ALA A 36 -13.96 -22.42 -24.02
N PRO A 37 -12.79 -21.91 -23.65
CA PRO A 37 -12.40 -21.95 -22.23
C PRO A 37 -13.53 -21.29 -21.48
N SER A 38 -14.26 -22.07 -20.67
CA SER A 38 -15.16 -21.49 -19.67
C SER A 38 -14.32 -20.50 -18.87
N PRO A 39 -14.81 -19.27 -18.65
CA PRO A 39 -14.11 -18.39 -17.73
C PRO A 39 -13.98 -19.17 -16.43
N SER A 40 -12.75 -19.51 -16.06
CA SER A 40 -12.45 -20.03 -14.73
C SER A 40 -12.98 -18.98 -13.77
N LEU A 41 -14.09 -19.26 -13.10
CA LEU A 41 -14.47 -18.53 -11.93
C LEU A 41 -13.28 -18.73 -10.98
N ALA A 42 -12.45 -17.70 -10.81
CA ALA A 42 -11.37 -17.75 -9.84
C ALA A 42 -12.00 -18.23 -8.53
N GLU A 43 -11.52 -19.35 -8.02
CA GLU A 43 -12.01 -19.90 -6.75
C GLU A 43 -11.83 -18.83 -5.69
N ASP A 44 -12.93 -18.48 -5.00
CA ASP A 44 -12.93 -17.42 -4.02
C ASP A 44 -11.87 -17.71 -2.94
N LYS A 45 -10.88 -16.82 -2.84
CA LYS A 45 -9.73 -17.00 -1.95
C LYS A 45 -10.21 -17.01 -0.49
N LYS A 46 -10.01 -18.14 0.20
CA LYS A 46 -10.47 -18.36 1.59
C LYS A 46 -9.43 -18.01 2.65
N ALA A 47 -8.19 -17.82 2.25
CA ALA A 47 -7.10 -17.43 3.13
C ALA A 47 -6.24 -16.36 2.47
N ILE A 48 -5.93 -15.31 3.21
CA ILE A 48 -5.13 -14.17 2.75
C ILE A 48 -4.09 -13.77 3.79
N LYS A 49 -3.03 -13.10 3.31
CA LYS A 49 -2.04 -12.42 4.14
C LYS A 49 -2.22 -10.93 4.07
N VAL A 50 -2.25 -10.27 5.23
CA VAL A 50 -2.41 -8.81 5.31
C VAL A 50 -1.21 -8.21 6.04
N GLY A 51 -0.50 -7.30 5.38
CA GLY A 51 0.61 -6.55 5.95
C GLY A 51 0.12 -5.39 6.82
N ILE A 52 0.62 -5.32 8.04
CA ILE A 52 0.30 -4.26 9.02
C ILE A 52 1.58 -3.75 9.68
N ILE A 53 1.51 -2.61 10.34
CA ILE A 53 2.63 -2.12 11.16
C ILE A 53 2.52 -2.66 12.58
N SER A 54 3.67 -2.96 13.18
CA SER A 54 3.75 -3.44 14.57
C SER A 54 3.29 -2.39 15.57
N GLY A 55 2.63 -2.84 16.64
CA GLY A 55 2.14 -2.00 17.74
C GLY A 55 0.62 -2.11 17.89
N GLU A 56 -0.04 -1.00 18.14
CA GLU A 56 -1.48 -0.91 18.44
C GLU A 56 -2.34 -1.52 17.35
N ASP A 57 -1.93 -1.48 16.10
CA ASP A 57 -2.63 -2.10 14.97
C ASP A 57 -2.79 -3.62 15.14
N GLU A 58 -1.83 -4.30 15.75
CA GLU A 58 -1.92 -5.76 15.98
C GLU A 58 -3.14 -6.14 16.82
N ASP A 59 -3.51 -5.31 17.80
CA ASP A 59 -4.71 -5.53 18.62
C ASP A 59 -6.00 -5.32 17.82
N VAL A 60 -6.07 -4.29 16.99
CA VAL A 60 -7.21 -4.02 16.11
C VAL A 60 -7.36 -5.17 15.10
N TRP A 61 -6.26 -5.57 14.44
CA TRP A 61 -6.27 -6.62 13.43
C TRP A 61 -6.58 -8.01 13.98
N ARG A 62 -6.31 -8.26 15.26
CA ARG A 62 -6.78 -9.48 15.94
C ARG A 62 -8.31 -9.57 15.93
N VAL A 63 -9.01 -8.45 16.16
CA VAL A 63 -10.47 -8.39 16.08
C VAL A 63 -10.95 -8.50 14.63
N VAL A 64 -10.30 -7.82 13.68
CA VAL A 64 -10.60 -7.93 12.23
C VAL A 64 -10.50 -9.39 11.77
N THR A 65 -9.46 -10.09 12.17
CA THR A 65 -9.24 -11.51 11.84
C THR A 65 -10.39 -12.38 12.37
N ALA A 66 -10.85 -12.12 13.60
CA ALA A 66 -11.98 -12.84 14.18
C ALA A 66 -13.31 -12.53 13.44
N GLU A 67 -13.54 -11.28 13.03
CA GLU A 67 -14.71 -10.89 12.24
C GLU A 67 -14.67 -11.49 10.81
N ALA A 68 -13.50 -11.58 10.18
CA ALA A 68 -13.31 -12.22 8.89
C ALA A 68 -13.58 -13.72 8.93
N ALA A 69 -13.11 -14.40 9.98
CA ALA A 69 -13.35 -15.83 10.18
C ALA A 69 -14.84 -16.17 10.25
N LYS A 70 -15.68 -15.33 10.88
CA LYS A 70 -17.15 -15.48 10.91
C LYS A 70 -17.77 -15.42 9.51
N LYS A 71 -17.09 -14.78 8.55
CA LYS A 71 -17.49 -14.64 7.15
C LYS A 71 -16.81 -15.65 6.22
N GLY A 72 -16.05 -16.60 6.77
CA GLY A 72 -15.36 -17.65 6.03
C GLY A 72 -14.05 -17.21 5.37
N LEU A 73 -13.47 -16.10 5.79
CA LEU A 73 -12.16 -15.62 5.35
C LEU A 73 -11.12 -15.75 6.47
N THR A 74 -10.09 -16.51 6.24
CA THR A 74 -8.94 -16.62 7.15
C THR A 74 -7.92 -15.52 6.83
N ILE A 75 -7.52 -14.74 7.83
CA ILE A 75 -6.49 -13.70 7.70
C ILE A 75 -5.26 -14.11 8.52
N GLU A 76 -4.10 -14.12 7.88
CA GLU A 76 -2.79 -14.14 8.51
C GLU A 76 -2.22 -12.72 8.46
N THR A 77 -1.96 -12.10 9.60
CA THR A 77 -1.30 -10.80 9.65
C THR A 77 0.22 -10.97 9.54
N VAL A 78 0.83 -10.19 8.64
CA VAL A 78 2.28 -10.08 8.49
C VAL A 78 2.70 -8.72 9.04
N VAL A 79 3.48 -8.74 10.13
CA VAL A 79 3.83 -7.53 10.86
C VAL A 79 5.14 -6.95 10.34
N PHE A 80 5.12 -5.67 9.95
CA PHE A 80 6.27 -4.91 9.47
C PHE A 80 6.73 -3.88 10.51
N ASN A 81 8.02 -3.54 10.49
CA ASN A 81 8.63 -2.59 11.41
C ASN A 81 9.15 -1.31 10.72
N ASP A 82 8.75 -1.10 9.48
CA ASP A 82 9.02 0.10 8.67
C ASP A 82 7.93 0.29 7.62
N TYR A 83 7.93 1.45 6.94
CA TYR A 83 6.94 1.76 5.92
C TYR A 83 7.36 1.34 4.50
N THR A 84 8.62 0.93 4.29
CA THR A 84 9.15 0.67 2.94
C THR A 84 8.77 -0.72 2.43
N GLN A 85 8.74 -1.72 3.31
CA GLN A 85 8.55 -3.12 2.95
C GLN A 85 7.10 -3.51 2.56
N PRO A 86 6.01 -3.00 3.20
CA PRO A 86 4.67 -3.53 2.95
C PRO A 86 4.19 -3.41 1.51
N ASN A 87 4.50 -2.31 0.81
CA ASN A 87 4.12 -2.15 -0.60
C ASN A 87 4.96 -3.04 -1.52
N GLU A 88 6.24 -3.23 -1.22
CA GLU A 88 7.10 -4.15 -1.96
C GLU A 88 6.61 -5.59 -1.83
N ALA A 89 6.27 -6.03 -0.61
CA ALA A 89 5.71 -7.35 -0.34
C ALA A 89 4.37 -7.57 -1.07
N LEU A 90 3.51 -6.55 -1.11
CA LEU A 90 2.24 -6.60 -1.84
C LEU A 90 2.47 -6.68 -3.36
N GLU A 91 3.37 -5.87 -3.91
CA GLU A 91 3.69 -5.90 -5.34
C GLU A 91 4.27 -7.24 -5.76
N ARG A 92 5.09 -7.89 -4.92
CA ARG A 92 5.66 -9.22 -5.16
C ARG A 92 4.66 -10.36 -4.94
N GLY A 93 3.47 -10.08 -4.37
CA GLY A 93 2.49 -11.10 -4.02
C GLY A 93 2.87 -11.96 -2.80
N GLU A 94 3.76 -11.48 -1.96
CA GLU A 94 4.14 -12.12 -0.69
C GLU A 94 3.04 -11.94 0.36
N ILE A 95 2.26 -10.85 0.23
CA ILE A 95 1.01 -10.58 0.93
C ILE A 95 -0.09 -10.23 -0.08
N ASP A 96 -1.35 -10.32 0.33
CA ASP A 96 -2.53 -10.10 -0.52
C ASP A 96 -3.10 -8.69 -0.39
N ALA A 97 -2.93 -8.09 0.77
CA ALA A 97 -3.33 -6.73 1.10
C ALA A 97 -2.35 -6.11 2.10
N ASN A 98 -2.35 -4.80 2.21
CA ASN A 98 -1.75 -4.11 3.35
C ASN A 98 -2.68 -3.01 3.88
N ALA A 99 -2.45 -2.58 5.13
CA ALA A 99 -3.19 -1.51 5.76
C ALA A 99 -2.26 -0.74 6.70
N PHE A 100 -1.61 0.32 6.19
CA PHE A 100 -0.64 1.10 6.96
C PHE A 100 -0.48 2.53 6.44
N GLN A 101 -0.93 2.83 5.23
CA GLN A 101 -0.56 3.99 4.46
C GLN A 101 -1.74 4.89 4.11
N HIS A 102 -1.44 6.16 3.87
CA HIS A 102 -2.36 7.17 3.33
C HIS A 102 -2.09 7.46 1.84
N LYS A 103 -3.05 8.14 1.19
CA LYS A 103 -3.02 8.37 -0.26
C LYS A 103 -1.74 9.08 -0.75
N PRO A 104 -1.26 10.18 -0.11
CA PRO A 104 -0.02 10.83 -0.55
C PRO A 104 1.20 9.92 -0.50
N TYR A 105 1.29 9.00 0.47
CA TYR A 105 2.37 8.02 0.55
C TYR A 105 2.29 7.02 -0.63
N LEU A 106 1.12 6.42 -0.83
CA LEU A 106 0.93 5.46 -1.93
C LEU A 106 1.20 6.11 -3.29
N ASP A 107 0.70 7.33 -3.54
CA ASP A 107 0.92 8.01 -4.81
C ASP A 107 2.40 8.28 -5.10
N ASN A 108 3.16 8.65 -4.07
CA ASN A 108 4.60 8.81 -4.19
C ASN A 108 5.28 7.46 -4.48
N GLN A 109 4.90 6.40 -3.79
CA GLN A 109 5.43 5.04 -4.03
C GLN A 109 5.11 4.54 -5.45
N ILE A 110 3.88 4.73 -5.93
CA ILE A 110 3.51 4.38 -7.31
C ILE A 110 4.38 5.15 -8.30
N LYS A 111 4.53 6.47 -8.09
CA LYS A 111 5.31 7.33 -8.99
C LYS A 111 6.79 6.95 -9.03
N THR A 112 7.37 6.58 -7.90
CA THR A 112 8.83 6.36 -7.78
C THR A 112 9.25 4.92 -7.97
N GLN A 113 8.41 3.96 -7.57
CA GLN A 113 8.70 2.52 -7.61
C GLN A 113 7.93 1.78 -8.72
N GLY A 114 6.90 2.41 -9.30
CA GLY A 114 6.08 1.78 -10.34
C GLY A 114 5.10 0.73 -9.82
N TYR A 115 4.73 0.76 -8.53
CA TYR A 115 3.82 -0.22 -7.95
C TYR A 115 2.42 -0.15 -8.55
N HIS A 116 1.75 -1.31 -8.65
CA HIS A 116 0.39 -1.48 -9.14
C HIS A 116 -0.54 -1.77 -7.96
N ILE A 117 -0.72 -0.80 -7.09
CA ILE A 117 -1.44 -0.93 -5.82
C ILE A 117 -2.58 0.10 -5.77
N VAL A 118 -3.74 -0.33 -5.30
CA VAL A 118 -4.95 0.51 -5.23
C VAL A 118 -5.61 0.42 -3.85
N PRO A 119 -6.20 1.52 -3.33
CA PRO A 119 -6.96 1.50 -2.10
C PRO A 119 -8.33 0.86 -2.33
N VAL A 120 -8.85 0.14 -1.31
CA VAL A 120 -10.15 -0.54 -1.37
C VAL A 120 -11.09 -0.22 -0.21
N GLY A 121 -10.60 0.29 0.90
CA GLY A 121 -11.45 0.67 2.06
C GLY A 121 -10.67 1.48 3.09
N TYR A 122 -11.27 2.56 3.59
CA TYR A 122 -10.63 3.37 4.62
C TYR A 122 -10.57 2.64 5.97
N THR A 123 -9.54 2.97 6.75
CA THR A 123 -9.31 2.44 8.11
C THR A 123 -9.41 3.52 9.16
N GLY A 124 -8.50 4.47 9.18
CA GLY A 124 -8.48 5.53 10.16
C GLY A 124 -7.67 6.75 9.73
N VAL A 125 -7.66 7.76 10.59
CA VAL A 125 -6.76 8.91 10.53
C VAL A 125 -5.95 8.92 11.80
N TRP A 126 -4.65 9.00 11.66
CA TRP A 126 -3.71 9.19 12.78
C TRP A 126 -2.98 10.51 12.60
N PRO A 127 -3.47 11.57 13.25
CA PRO A 127 -2.88 12.88 13.11
C PRO A 127 -1.42 12.90 13.59
N ILE A 128 -0.51 13.34 12.69
CA ILE A 128 0.91 13.46 13.05
C ILE A 128 1.11 14.56 14.11
N GLY A 129 1.99 14.35 15.05
CA GLY A 129 2.24 15.30 16.16
C GLY A 129 3.67 15.77 16.27
N LEU A 130 3.85 16.98 16.77
CA LEU A 130 5.14 17.50 17.22
C LEU A 130 5.30 17.17 18.71
N TYR A 131 6.32 16.41 19.03
CA TYR A 131 6.61 15.92 20.39
C TYR A 131 7.91 16.49 20.92
N SER A 132 7.94 16.75 22.22
CA SER A 132 9.16 17.15 22.92
C SER A 132 9.15 16.59 24.35
N LYS A 133 10.32 16.15 24.82
CA LYS A 133 10.56 15.82 26.23
C LYS A 133 11.25 16.94 26.97
N LYS A 134 11.74 17.97 26.26
CA LYS A 134 12.50 19.11 26.82
C LYS A 134 11.67 20.39 26.97
N HIS A 135 10.65 20.54 26.12
CA HIS A 135 9.85 21.76 26.02
C HIS A 135 8.36 21.44 26.17
N ALA A 136 7.63 22.21 26.98
CA ALA A 136 6.22 21.96 27.26
C ALA A 136 5.26 22.49 26.16
N LYS A 137 5.72 23.42 25.33
CA LYS A 137 4.94 24.07 24.27
C LYS A 137 5.85 24.60 23.16
N VAL A 138 5.27 24.81 21.98
CA VAL A 138 5.96 25.32 20.79
C VAL A 138 6.71 26.62 21.03
N ALA A 139 6.13 27.52 21.82
CA ALA A 139 6.75 28.83 22.15
C ALA A 139 8.08 28.69 22.90
N ASP A 140 8.29 27.62 23.66
CA ASP A 140 9.48 27.38 24.49
C ASP A 140 10.68 26.86 23.66
N LEU A 141 10.48 26.50 22.40
CA LEU A 141 11.57 26.06 21.51
C LEU A 141 12.58 27.21 21.31
N PRO A 142 13.88 27.02 21.62
CA PRO A 142 14.88 28.05 21.47
C PRO A 142 15.23 28.33 20.00
N GLU A 143 15.93 29.46 19.77
CA GLU A 143 16.62 29.71 18.51
C GLU A 143 17.65 28.59 18.28
N GLY A 144 17.73 28.06 17.05
CA GLY A 144 18.62 26.95 16.70
C GLY A 144 18.15 25.59 17.19
N ALA A 145 16.90 25.45 17.71
CA ALA A 145 16.36 24.17 18.14
C ALA A 145 16.49 23.10 17.03
N VAL A 146 16.86 21.88 17.42
CA VAL A 146 17.00 20.74 16.52
C VAL A 146 15.68 20.00 16.44
N ILE A 147 15.07 19.96 15.26
CA ILE A 147 13.77 19.34 15.01
C ILE A 147 13.95 18.13 14.10
N GLY A 148 13.55 16.95 14.60
CA GLY A 148 13.49 15.72 13.80
C GLY A 148 12.20 15.62 13.01
N LEU A 149 12.26 15.09 11.78
CA LEU A 149 11.07 14.75 11.01
C LEU A 149 11.31 13.55 10.09
N PRO A 150 10.23 12.87 9.61
CA PRO A 150 10.36 11.75 8.70
C PRO A 150 11.03 12.16 7.38
N ASN A 151 11.81 11.26 6.79
CA ASN A 151 12.54 11.51 5.55
C ASN A 151 11.84 10.96 4.29
N ASP A 152 10.70 10.29 4.43
CA ASP A 152 9.91 9.95 3.25
C ASP A 152 9.16 11.18 2.73
N PRO A 153 9.11 11.41 1.39
CA PRO A 153 8.64 12.68 0.84
C PRO A 153 7.25 13.10 1.31
N SER A 154 6.35 12.15 1.58
CA SER A 154 4.98 12.47 1.97
C SER A 154 4.86 12.85 3.45
N ASN A 155 5.58 12.19 4.34
CA ASN A 155 5.58 12.53 5.76
C ASN A 155 6.55 13.68 6.07
N GLU A 156 7.65 13.86 5.31
CA GLU A 156 8.47 15.07 5.35
C GLU A 156 7.63 16.32 5.08
N GLY A 157 6.93 16.32 3.92
CA GLY A 157 6.06 17.43 3.55
C GLY A 157 4.95 17.67 4.58
N ARG A 158 4.32 16.60 5.07
CA ARG A 158 3.32 16.66 6.15
C ARG A 158 3.89 17.28 7.41
N ALA A 159 5.10 16.91 7.82
CA ALA A 159 5.77 17.44 8.99
C ALA A 159 6.12 18.93 8.83
N LEU A 160 6.58 19.32 7.65
CA LEU A 160 6.87 20.74 7.35
C LEU A 160 5.61 21.59 7.41
N HIS A 161 4.46 21.08 6.94
CA HIS A 161 3.18 21.78 7.09
C HIS A 161 2.72 21.89 8.55
N VAL A 162 3.05 20.93 9.43
CA VAL A 162 2.83 21.07 10.87
C VAL A 162 3.68 22.22 11.44
N LEU A 163 4.97 22.28 11.07
CA LEU A 163 5.84 23.36 11.53
C LEU A 163 5.39 24.73 11.02
N GLU A 164 4.90 24.82 9.79
CA GLU A 164 4.33 26.03 9.22
C GLU A 164 3.05 26.45 9.94
N HIS A 165 2.13 25.51 10.20
CA HIS A 165 0.88 25.76 10.92
C HIS A 165 1.14 26.35 12.31
N GLU A 166 2.18 25.88 12.97
CA GLU A 166 2.63 26.38 14.29
C GLU A 166 3.44 27.68 14.20
N GLY A 167 3.64 28.24 13.00
CA GLY A 167 4.41 29.48 12.80
C GLY A 167 5.90 29.35 13.04
N LEU A 168 6.43 28.14 13.07
CA LEU A 168 7.84 27.85 13.28
C LEU A 168 8.69 28.08 12.03
N ILE A 169 8.11 27.88 10.86
CA ILE A 169 8.69 28.14 9.55
C ILE A 169 7.63 28.75 8.63
N LYS A 170 8.05 29.26 7.47
CA LYS A 170 7.18 29.59 6.36
C LYS A 170 7.66 28.82 5.12
N LEU A 171 6.78 28.13 4.45
CA LEU A 171 7.05 27.50 3.15
C LEU A 171 6.88 28.50 2.01
N LYS A 172 7.47 28.23 0.86
CA LYS A 172 7.26 29.03 -0.36
C LYS A 172 5.80 28.96 -0.81
N ASP A 173 5.29 30.05 -1.36
CA ASP A 173 3.93 30.09 -1.87
C ASP A 173 3.68 29.01 -2.93
N GLY A 174 2.58 28.30 -2.82
CA GLY A 174 2.21 27.20 -3.73
C GLY A 174 2.93 25.88 -3.50
N THR A 175 3.69 25.75 -2.39
CA THR A 175 4.29 24.47 -2.00
C THR A 175 3.17 23.44 -1.74
N GLY A 176 3.28 22.29 -2.39
CA GLY A 176 2.30 21.22 -2.30
C GLY A 176 2.54 20.28 -1.13
N ILE A 177 1.77 19.19 -1.12
CA ILE A 177 1.78 18.16 -0.06
C ILE A 177 3.13 17.42 0.09
N LEU A 178 4.00 17.49 -0.92
CA LEU A 178 5.34 16.89 -0.91
C LEU A 178 6.42 17.99 -0.72
N ALA A 179 6.18 18.92 0.20
CA ALA A 179 7.17 19.95 0.59
C ALA A 179 8.47 19.27 1.06
N THR A 180 9.59 19.93 0.78
CA THR A 180 10.92 19.52 1.24
C THR A 180 11.57 20.63 2.06
N THR A 181 12.64 20.35 2.77
CA THR A 181 13.40 21.38 3.52
C THR A 181 13.91 22.50 2.60
N ALA A 182 14.10 22.24 1.30
CA ALA A 182 14.45 23.26 0.29
C ALA A 182 13.31 24.26 0.01
N ASP A 183 12.08 23.94 0.40
CA ASP A 183 10.91 24.81 0.22
C ASP A 183 10.68 25.77 1.41
N ILE A 184 11.51 25.73 2.44
CA ILE A 184 11.46 26.67 3.55
C ILE A 184 11.88 28.06 3.03
N ALA A 185 10.93 29.00 3.03
CA ALA A 185 11.18 30.40 2.64
C ALA A 185 11.64 31.26 3.81
N ASP A 186 11.15 30.99 5.03
CA ASP A 186 11.55 31.69 6.24
C ASP A 186 11.66 30.70 7.42
N ASN A 187 12.65 30.93 8.25
CA ASN A 187 12.95 30.13 9.44
C ASN A 187 13.41 31.08 10.56
N PRO A 188 12.48 31.81 11.21
CA PRO A 188 12.80 32.89 12.10
C PRO A 188 13.56 32.44 13.35
N LYS A 189 13.33 31.19 13.80
CA LYS A 189 14.06 30.59 14.93
C LYS A 189 15.33 29.88 14.50
N LYS A 190 15.70 29.89 13.23
CA LYS A 190 16.87 29.17 12.68
C LYS A 190 16.90 27.69 13.09
N LEU A 191 15.75 27.02 13.06
CA LEU A 191 15.62 25.62 13.41
C LEU A 191 16.57 24.77 12.56
N ALA A 192 17.25 23.82 13.19
CA ALA A 192 18.06 22.82 12.50
C ALA A 192 17.20 21.59 12.24
N ILE A 193 16.84 21.35 10.99
CA ILE A 193 16.00 20.21 10.61
C ILE A 193 16.88 18.96 10.43
N LYS A 194 16.46 17.85 11.06
CA LYS A 194 17.05 16.52 10.88
C LYS A 194 16.01 15.58 10.27
N GLU A 195 16.26 15.15 9.05
CA GLU A 195 15.46 14.13 8.35
C GLU A 195 15.92 12.74 8.79
N LEU A 196 15.01 11.92 9.30
CA LEU A 196 15.26 10.60 9.85
C LEU A 196 14.22 9.61 9.29
N ASP A 197 14.57 8.33 9.27
CA ASP A 197 13.56 7.30 8.99
C ASP A 197 12.39 7.39 9.97
N ALA A 198 11.13 7.29 9.47
CA ALA A 198 9.92 7.46 10.27
C ALA A 198 9.89 6.56 11.52
N GLY A 199 10.37 5.31 11.41
CA GLY A 199 10.47 4.36 12.52
C GLY A 199 11.55 4.70 13.55
N ILE A 200 12.41 5.70 13.25
CA ILE A 200 13.52 6.13 14.12
C ILE A 200 13.19 7.45 14.81
N VAL A 201 12.45 8.36 14.15
CA VAL A 201 12.21 9.72 14.66
C VAL A 201 11.72 9.73 16.10
N GLY A 202 10.71 8.91 16.43
CA GLY A 202 10.14 8.86 17.78
C GLY A 202 11.15 8.50 18.87
N ARG A 203 12.04 7.56 18.56
CA ARG A 203 13.11 7.14 19.50
C ARG A 203 14.23 8.16 19.64
N SER A 204 14.35 9.07 18.69
CA SER A 204 15.38 10.13 18.70
C SER A 204 14.98 11.38 19.47
N VAL A 205 13.75 11.46 20.01
CA VAL A 205 13.21 12.65 20.69
C VAL A 205 14.06 13.05 21.92
N ASP A 206 14.71 12.10 22.59
CA ASP A 206 15.59 12.39 23.73
C ASP A 206 16.82 13.23 23.33
N ASP A 207 17.32 13.06 22.11
CA ASP A 207 18.51 13.74 21.59
C ASP A 207 18.16 15.05 20.85
N LEU A 208 16.87 15.30 20.60
CA LEU A 208 16.34 16.45 19.85
C LEU A 208 15.68 17.46 20.78
N ASP A 209 15.43 18.66 20.30
CA ASP A 209 14.58 19.62 21.02
C ASP A 209 13.10 19.30 20.85
N ALA A 210 12.71 18.86 19.63
CA ALA A 210 11.40 18.29 19.33
C ALA A 210 11.48 17.42 18.07
N ALA A 211 10.42 16.66 17.80
CA ALA A 211 10.30 15.91 16.56
C ALA A 211 8.86 15.79 16.10
N VAL A 212 8.62 15.86 14.80
CA VAL A 212 7.32 15.51 14.21
C VAL A 212 7.32 14.00 13.96
N VAL A 213 6.39 13.31 14.62
CA VAL A 213 6.38 11.83 14.66
C VAL A 213 5.00 11.33 14.26
N ASN A 214 4.96 10.34 13.37
CA ASN A 214 3.74 9.59 13.05
C ASN A 214 3.21 8.91 14.31
N THR A 215 1.89 8.89 14.49
CA THR A 215 1.25 8.49 15.75
C THR A 215 1.58 7.06 16.17
N ASP A 216 1.62 6.10 15.27
CA ASP A 216 2.03 4.72 15.53
C ASP A 216 3.47 4.63 16.08
N TRP A 217 4.41 5.36 15.46
CA TRP A 217 5.79 5.43 15.93
C TRP A 217 5.95 6.23 17.22
N ALA A 218 5.10 7.23 17.44
CA ALA A 218 5.06 7.95 18.71
C ALA A 218 4.65 7.04 19.86
N LEU A 219 3.53 6.31 19.71
CA LEU A 219 3.03 5.35 20.69
C LEU A 219 4.06 4.25 20.97
N LYS A 220 4.63 3.65 19.92
CA LYS A 220 5.69 2.65 20.03
C LYS A 220 6.96 3.16 20.73
N SER A 221 7.22 4.47 20.67
CA SER A 221 8.34 5.12 21.35
C SER A 221 7.99 5.61 22.76
N GLY A 222 6.79 5.33 23.26
CA GLY A 222 6.31 5.76 24.55
C GLY A 222 6.03 7.27 24.65
N LEU A 223 5.76 7.91 23.51
CA LEU A 223 5.38 9.33 23.47
C LEU A 223 3.87 9.45 23.58
N GLY A 224 3.40 9.99 24.67
CA GLY A 224 1.98 10.20 24.94
C GLY A 224 1.52 11.63 24.66
N PRO A 225 0.23 11.90 24.95
CA PRO A 225 -0.33 13.25 24.80
C PRO A 225 0.42 14.33 25.60
N GLU A 226 1.07 13.94 26.70
CA GLU A 226 1.80 14.85 27.59
C GLU A 226 3.12 15.36 26.99
N GLN A 227 3.71 14.62 26.04
CA GLN A 227 4.88 15.08 25.29
C GLN A 227 4.51 15.75 23.97
N ARG A 228 3.24 15.70 23.56
CA ARG A 228 2.79 16.29 22.29
C ARG A 228 2.52 17.78 22.49
N ILE A 229 3.36 18.62 21.91
CA ILE A 229 3.29 20.10 22.01
C ILE A 229 2.51 20.75 20.87
N ALA A 230 2.28 20.02 19.75
CA ALA A 230 1.42 20.41 18.64
C ALA A 230 0.95 19.18 17.85
N GLN A 231 -0.07 19.36 17.01
CA GLN A 231 -0.64 18.30 16.17
C GLN A 231 -1.25 18.91 14.90
N GLU A 232 -1.20 18.18 13.79
CA GLU A 232 -1.89 18.61 12.58
C GLU A 232 -3.41 18.69 12.78
N PRO A 233 -4.13 19.52 12.00
CA PRO A 233 -5.59 19.56 11.99
C PRO A 233 -6.19 18.20 11.59
N VAL A 234 -7.32 17.86 12.22
CA VAL A 234 -8.04 16.59 11.93
C VAL A 234 -9.09 16.76 10.82
N THR A 235 -9.65 17.97 10.71
CA THR A 235 -10.69 18.31 9.73
C THR A 235 -10.08 18.37 8.33
N ASP A 236 -10.75 17.77 7.36
CA ASP A 236 -10.31 17.69 5.95
C ASP A 236 -8.91 17.12 5.75
N ASN A 237 -8.52 16.23 6.65
CA ASN A 237 -7.19 15.63 6.65
C ASN A 237 -7.02 14.68 5.46
N PRO A 238 -6.06 14.91 4.54
CA PRO A 238 -5.83 14.08 3.37
C PRO A 238 -5.12 12.76 3.68
N TYR A 239 -4.66 12.57 4.91
CA TYR A 239 -3.84 11.43 5.35
C TYR A 239 -4.67 10.30 5.95
N ARG A 240 -5.91 10.10 5.46
CA ARG A 240 -6.70 8.92 5.82
C ARG A 240 -6.02 7.66 5.30
N ASN A 241 -5.81 6.71 6.18
CA ASN A 241 -5.27 5.40 5.85
C ASN A 241 -6.35 4.46 5.30
N PHE A 242 -5.92 3.43 4.61
CA PHE A 242 -6.79 2.49 3.94
C PHE A 242 -6.16 1.10 3.84
N ILE A 243 -7.02 0.12 3.56
CA ILE A 243 -6.62 -1.20 3.06
C ILE A 243 -6.31 -1.04 1.57
N ALA A 244 -5.17 -1.57 1.14
CA ALA A 244 -4.75 -1.59 -0.25
C ALA A 244 -4.51 -3.02 -0.74
N VAL A 245 -4.77 -3.22 -2.03
CA VAL A 245 -4.57 -4.49 -2.74
C VAL A 245 -3.82 -4.24 -4.05
N LYS A 246 -3.34 -5.30 -4.69
CA LYS A 246 -2.78 -5.21 -6.04
C LYS A 246 -3.88 -4.83 -7.03
N ALA A 247 -3.58 -3.94 -7.96
CA ALA A 247 -4.50 -3.52 -9.01
C ALA A 247 -4.99 -4.73 -9.84
N GLY A 248 -6.29 -4.78 -10.08
CA GLY A 248 -6.98 -5.91 -10.70
C GLY A 248 -7.66 -6.83 -9.69
N SER A 249 -7.33 -6.74 -8.39
CA SER A 249 -7.95 -7.55 -7.34
C SER A 249 -9.09 -6.83 -6.60
N GLU A 250 -9.37 -5.54 -6.89
CA GLU A 250 -10.31 -4.69 -6.14
C GLU A 250 -11.71 -5.26 -6.05
N ASN A 251 -12.12 -6.02 -7.05
CA ASN A 251 -13.47 -6.56 -7.16
C ASN A 251 -13.59 -8.00 -6.70
N GLU A 252 -12.51 -8.63 -6.26
CA GLU A 252 -12.50 -10.00 -5.75
C GLU A 252 -13.41 -10.12 -4.52
N PRO A 253 -14.16 -11.24 -4.38
CA PRO A 253 -15.08 -11.42 -3.26
C PRO A 253 -14.42 -11.31 -1.89
N TRP A 254 -13.20 -11.85 -1.76
CA TRP A 254 -12.44 -11.79 -0.51
C TRP A 254 -12.09 -10.35 -0.11
N VAL A 255 -11.87 -9.43 -1.07
CA VAL A 255 -11.59 -8.01 -0.79
C VAL A 255 -12.80 -7.35 -0.13
N LYS A 256 -14.02 -7.59 -0.66
CA LYS A 256 -15.24 -7.08 -0.05
C LYS A 256 -15.43 -7.63 1.37
N THR A 257 -15.12 -8.92 1.56
CA THR A 257 -15.19 -9.57 2.88
C THR A 257 -14.15 -8.97 3.83
N LEU A 258 -12.93 -8.72 3.38
CA LEU A 258 -11.87 -8.08 4.16
C LEU A 258 -12.30 -6.68 4.61
N VAL A 259 -12.73 -5.82 3.68
CA VAL A 259 -13.18 -4.45 4.00
C VAL A 259 -14.35 -4.47 4.98
N ALA A 260 -15.38 -5.31 4.74
CA ALA A 260 -16.52 -5.46 5.65
C ALA A 260 -16.15 -6.09 7.00
N SER A 261 -15.00 -6.76 7.10
CA SER A 261 -14.48 -7.29 8.36
C SER A 261 -13.69 -6.26 9.15
N TYR A 262 -13.19 -5.25 8.49
CA TYR A 262 -12.57 -4.09 9.14
C TYR A 262 -13.64 -3.05 9.52
N GLN A 263 -14.48 -2.66 8.57
CA GLN A 263 -15.46 -1.57 8.71
C GLN A 263 -16.75 -2.05 9.41
N ASN A 264 -16.70 -2.23 10.72
CA ASN A 264 -17.85 -2.57 11.54
C ASN A 264 -17.71 -2.07 12.97
N GLU A 265 -18.81 -2.02 13.72
CA GLU A 265 -18.86 -1.48 15.07
C GLU A 265 -17.98 -2.22 16.08
N THR A 266 -17.76 -3.54 15.90
CA THR A 266 -16.91 -4.32 16.80
C THR A 266 -15.45 -3.90 16.67
N VAL A 267 -14.97 -3.74 15.43
CA VAL A 267 -13.61 -3.28 15.15
C VAL A 267 -13.45 -1.81 15.56
N LYS A 268 -14.47 -0.97 15.29
CA LYS A 268 -14.47 0.42 15.73
C LYS A 268 -14.32 0.56 17.24
N ALA A 269 -15.05 -0.24 18.00
CA ALA A 269 -14.95 -0.24 19.46
C ALA A 269 -13.56 -0.63 19.97
N GLU A 270 -12.91 -1.62 19.33
CA GLU A 270 -11.53 -1.98 19.69
C GLU A 270 -10.55 -0.89 19.26
N PHE A 271 -10.74 -0.30 18.08
CA PHE A 271 -9.95 0.84 17.60
C PHE A 271 -9.98 2.00 18.60
N ASP A 272 -11.18 2.42 19.04
CA ASP A 272 -11.36 3.51 20.01
C ASP A 272 -10.70 3.18 21.36
N LYS A 273 -10.80 1.92 21.80
CA LYS A 273 -10.19 1.42 23.04
C LYS A 273 -8.66 1.41 22.97
N VAL A 274 -8.09 1.01 21.84
CA VAL A 274 -6.65 0.87 21.64
C VAL A 274 -6.00 2.24 21.47
N TYR A 275 -6.54 3.06 20.56
CA TYR A 275 -5.96 4.37 20.23
C TYR A 275 -6.34 5.51 21.17
N LYS A 276 -7.38 5.38 21.99
CA LYS A 276 -7.78 6.33 23.05
C LYS A 276 -7.83 7.79 22.55
N GLY A 277 -8.30 7.99 21.31
CA GLY A 277 -8.42 9.29 20.66
C GLY A 277 -7.16 9.80 19.97
N THR A 278 -6.06 9.06 19.97
CA THR A 278 -4.88 9.38 19.15
C THR A 278 -5.07 9.00 17.68
N GLY A 279 -5.97 8.07 17.40
CA GLY A 279 -6.48 7.72 16.09
C GLY A 279 -7.99 7.93 16.01
N ILE A 280 -8.51 8.17 14.82
CA ILE A 280 -9.93 8.40 14.54
C ILE A 280 -10.36 7.45 13.41
N SER A 281 -11.41 6.64 13.64
CA SER A 281 -11.97 5.79 12.58
C SER A 281 -12.43 6.64 11.40
N ALA A 282 -12.14 6.19 10.16
CA ALA A 282 -12.41 6.93 8.93
C ALA A 282 -13.56 6.34 8.09
N TYR A 283 -14.44 5.50 8.70
CA TYR A 283 -15.59 4.88 8.06
C TYR A 283 -16.83 4.98 8.93
#